data_58eed3bfb48eeb22ba9c315f66246315
#
_entry.id   58eed3bfb48eeb22ba9c315f66246315
#
_cell.length_a   1.000
_cell.length_b   1.000
_cell.length_c   1.000
_cell.angle_alpha   90.00
_cell.angle_beta   90.00
_cell.angle_gamma   90.00
#
_symmetry.space_group_name_H-M   'P 1'
#
loop_
_entity.id
_entity.type
_entity.pdbx_description
1 polymer ?
#
loop_
_entity_poly.entity_id
_entity_poly.type
_entity_poly.pdbx_seq_one_letter_code
_entity_poly.pdbx_strand_id
1 'polypeptide(L)'
;MKNDELAKLEGLVGDWDLTLSDAWFMEPGWVGHGHATVEWIGEAFLHLHGEFERDERSTWDWVIGRSDANERLTVLYHDDRGVCRVFGMTLDGDEWTMLRQDPDFHQRFVGKMSADRIEARTDASEDAGKTWRKDFDITFVRR
;
A
#
# COMPACT_ATOMS: atom_id res chain seq x y z
N MET A 1 0.68 -24.90 1.99
CA MET A 1 1.71 -24.32 2.89
C MET A 1 2.20 -23.01 2.30
N LYS A 2 2.21 -21.94 3.09
CA LYS A 2 2.68 -20.63 2.64
C LYS A 2 4.18 -20.66 2.38
N ASN A 3 4.58 -19.99 1.31
CA ASN A 3 5.99 -19.72 1.04
C ASN A 3 6.59 -18.80 2.11
N ASP A 4 7.89 -18.90 2.38
CA ASP A 4 8.57 -18.11 3.42
C ASP A 4 8.45 -16.59 3.19
N GLU A 5 8.49 -16.13 1.93
CA GLU A 5 8.30 -14.71 1.62
C GLU A 5 6.87 -14.26 1.89
N LEU A 6 5.88 -15.09 1.55
CA LEU A 6 4.49 -14.81 1.85
C LEU A 6 4.20 -14.85 3.35
N ALA A 7 4.85 -15.75 4.09
CA ALA A 7 4.66 -15.85 5.54
C ALA A 7 5.02 -14.56 6.29
N LYS A 8 5.93 -13.75 5.75
CA LYS A 8 6.28 -12.43 6.31
C LYS A 8 5.10 -11.48 6.34
N LEU A 9 4.10 -11.69 5.48
CA LEU A 9 2.93 -10.82 5.37
C LEU A 9 1.85 -11.08 6.43
N GLU A 10 2.00 -12.13 7.25
CA GLU A 10 1.00 -12.49 8.27
C GLU A 10 0.70 -11.34 9.23
N GLY A 11 1.68 -10.50 9.52
CA GLY A 11 1.49 -9.33 10.37
C GLY A 11 0.56 -8.26 9.81
N LEU A 12 0.24 -8.32 8.51
CA LEU A 12 -0.70 -7.40 7.87
C LEU A 12 -2.15 -7.87 7.98
N VAL A 13 -2.38 -9.16 8.24
CA VAL A 13 -3.73 -9.73 8.27
C VAL A 13 -4.56 -9.11 9.39
N GLY A 14 -5.79 -8.72 9.07
CA GLY A 14 -6.74 -8.17 10.02
C GLY A 14 -7.46 -6.94 9.50
N ASP A 15 -8.10 -6.24 10.42
CA ASP A 15 -8.86 -5.02 10.15
C ASP A 15 -8.10 -3.79 10.66
N TRP A 16 -8.09 -2.76 9.85
CA TRP A 16 -7.32 -1.55 10.11
C TRP A 16 -8.16 -0.31 9.92
N ASP A 17 -8.04 0.65 10.85
CA ASP A 17 -8.51 2.01 10.66
C ASP A 17 -7.44 2.82 9.94
N LEU A 18 -7.85 3.60 8.94
CA LEU A 18 -6.95 4.36 8.08
C LEU A 18 -7.12 5.86 8.31
N THR A 19 -6.00 6.57 8.29
CA THR A 19 -5.97 8.03 8.23
C THR A 19 -5.05 8.45 7.09
N LEU A 20 -5.58 9.24 6.16
CA LEU A 20 -4.83 9.84 5.06
C LEU A 20 -4.66 11.32 5.34
N SER A 21 -3.45 11.82 5.25
CA SER A 21 -3.16 13.23 5.54
C SER A 21 -2.04 13.77 4.65
N ASP A 22 -1.85 15.08 4.70
CA ASP A 22 -0.81 15.78 3.94
C ASP A 22 -0.80 15.40 2.46
N ALA A 23 -1.99 15.26 1.86
CA ALA A 23 -2.18 14.90 0.47
C ALA A 23 -2.16 16.14 -0.42
N TRP A 24 -1.22 16.17 -1.37
CA TRP A 24 -1.06 17.32 -2.26
C TRP A 24 -2.30 17.59 -3.13
N PHE A 25 -3.08 16.57 -3.40
CA PHE A 25 -4.29 16.62 -4.24
C PHE A 25 -5.54 17.05 -3.47
N MET A 26 -5.41 17.36 -2.19
CA MET A 26 -6.49 17.83 -1.32
C MET A 26 -6.15 19.20 -0.74
N GLU A 27 -7.14 19.86 -0.14
CA GLU A 27 -6.93 21.13 0.54
C GLU A 27 -5.91 21.00 1.68
N PRO A 28 -5.08 22.03 1.93
CA PRO A 28 -4.18 22.02 3.07
C PRO A 28 -4.92 21.76 4.38
N GLY A 29 -4.39 20.81 5.19
CA GLY A 29 -5.02 20.43 6.45
C GLY A 29 -6.13 19.40 6.33
N TRP A 30 -6.47 18.96 5.12
CA TRP A 30 -7.46 17.89 4.94
C TRP A 30 -6.96 16.57 5.53
N VAL A 31 -7.85 15.87 6.23
CA VAL A 31 -7.60 14.54 6.78
C VAL A 31 -8.75 13.63 6.36
N GLY A 32 -8.42 12.50 5.73
CA GLY A 32 -9.37 11.48 5.35
C GLY A 32 -9.31 10.28 6.28
N HIS A 33 -10.47 9.66 6.51
CA HIS A 33 -10.61 8.46 7.31
C HIS A 33 -11.19 7.33 6.49
N GLY A 34 -10.78 6.11 6.80
CA GLY A 34 -11.26 4.93 6.13
C GLY A 34 -10.92 3.67 6.90
N HIS A 35 -11.07 2.55 6.24
CA HIS A 35 -10.70 1.25 6.80
C HIS A 35 -10.19 0.32 5.72
N ALA A 36 -9.43 -0.68 6.14
CA ALA A 36 -8.95 -1.74 5.28
C ALA A 36 -9.11 -3.09 5.96
N THR A 37 -9.43 -4.08 5.17
CA THR A 37 -9.45 -5.48 5.58
C THR A 37 -8.38 -6.22 4.78
N VAL A 38 -7.54 -6.96 5.48
CA VAL A 38 -6.46 -7.74 4.88
C VAL A 38 -6.67 -9.21 5.23
N GLU A 39 -6.78 -10.04 4.21
CA GLU A 39 -7.03 -11.48 4.38
C GLU A 39 -6.32 -12.31 3.31
N TRP A 40 -6.10 -13.57 3.60
CA TRP A 40 -5.55 -14.52 2.64
C TRP A 40 -6.59 -14.96 1.60
N ILE A 41 -6.16 -15.06 0.34
CA ILE A 41 -6.88 -15.80 -0.69
C ILE A 41 -6.23 -17.18 -0.76
N GLY A 42 -6.85 -18.16 -0.10
CA GLY A 42 -6.22 -19.46 0.13
C GLY A 42 -4.93 -19.30 0.93
N GLU A 43 -3.85 -19.93 0.48
CA GLU A 43 -2.51 -19.77 1.06
C GLU A 43 -1.52 -19.10 0.08
N ALA A 44 -2.06 -18.55 -1.02
CA ALA A 44 -1.25 -18.12 -2.17
C ALA A 44 -1.10 -16.61 -2.28
N PHE A 45 -2.14 -15.84 -1.93
CA PHE A 45 -2.16 -14.39 -2.09
C PHE A 45 -2.70 -13.71 -0.84
N LEU A 46 -2.18 -12.53 -0.57
CA LEU A 46 -2.78 -11.62 0.41
C LEU A 46 -3.63 -10.58 -0.32
N HIS A 47 -4.84 -10.36 0.14
CA HIS A 47 -5.74 -9.35 -0.42
C HIS A 47 -6.01 -8.26 0.61
N LEU A 48 -5.78 -7.01 0.23
CA LEU A 48 -6.20 -5.84 0.98
C LEU A 48 -7.31 -5.15 0.21
N HIS A 49 -8.45 -4.93 0.88
CA HIS A 49 -9.52 -4.07 0.40
C HIS A 49 -9.61 -2.84 1.29
N GLY A 50 -9.49 -1.66 0.70
CA GLY A 50 -9.56 -0.40 1.42
C GLY A 50 -10.69 0.48 0.93
N GLU A 51 -11.23 1.28 1.84
CA GLU A 51 -12.25 2.29 1.56
C GLU A 51 -11.95 3.56 2.32
N PHE A 52 -12.08 4.71 1.66
CA PHE A 52 -12.07 6.01 2.31
C PHE A 52 -13.45 6.64 2.28
N GLU A 53 -13.81 7.27 3.40
CA GLU A 53 -15.01 8.10 3.49
C GLU A 53 -14.72 9.46 2.85
N ARG A 54 -15.40 9.73 1.74
CA ARG A 54 -15.40 11.03 1.03
C ARG A 54 -16.84 11.34 0.64
N ASP A 55 -17.06 12.53 0.06
CA ASP A 55 -18.33 12.87 -0.60
C ASP A 55 -18.67 11.82 -1.68
N GLU A 56 -17.64 11.29 -2.37
CA GLU A 56 -17.73 10.10 -3.17
C GLU A 56 -16.84 9.01 -2.55
N ARG A 57 -17.40 7.83 -2.35
CA ARG A 57 -16.70 6.69 -1.79
C ARG A 57 -15.52 6.30 -2.70
N SER A 58 -14.34 6.18 -2.13
CA SER A 58 -13.14 5.74 -2.84
C SER A 58 -12.71 4.38 -2.30
N THR A 59 -12.62 3.40 -3.19
CA THR A 59 -12.18 2.03 -2.86
C THR A 59 -10.97 1.64 -3.68
N TRP A 60 -10.09 0.84 -3.07
CA TRP A 60 -8.97 0.24 -3.79
C TRP A 60 -8.69 -1.15 -3.26
N ASP A 61 -8.02 -1.92 -4.09
CA ASP A 61 -7.62 -3.29 -3.74
C ASP A 61 -6.15 -3.51 -4.09
N TRP A 62 -5.47 -4.25 -3.23
CA TRP A 62 -4.15 -4.81 -3.49
C TRP A 62 -4.24 -6.32 -3.44
N VAL A 63 -3.63 -6.98 -4.42
CA VAL A 63 -3.34 -8.42 -4.35
C VAL A 63 -1.83 -8.57 -4.31
N ILE A 64 -1.33 -9.20 -3.26
CA ILE A 64 0.09 -9.34 -3.02
C ILE A 64 0.47 -10.81 -3.20
N GLY A 65 1.41 -11.06 -4.08
CA GLY A 65 1.95 -12.38 -4.36
C GLY A 65 3.47 -12.33 -4.51
N ARG A 66 4.05 -13.45 -4.93
CA ARG A 66 5.49 -13.57 -5.12
C ARG A 66 5.84 -13.86 -6.58
N SER A 67 7.07 -13.52 -6.97
CA SER A 67 7.65 -14.02 -8.20
C SER A 67 8.09 -15.49 -8.02
N ASP A 68 7.94 -16.29 -9.04
CA ASP A 68 8.49 -17.65 -9.07
C ASP A 68 9.96 -17.70 -9.54
N ALA A 69 10.44 -16.59 -10.13
CA ALA A 69 11.80 -16.48 -10.63
C ALA A 69 12.79 -15.90 -9.59
N ASN A 70 12.27 -15.19 -8.59
CA ASN A 70 13.04 -14.60 -7.50
C ASN A 70 12.13 -14.45 -6.28
N GLU A 71 12.67 -14.03 -5.14
CA GLU A 71 11.92 -13.90 -3.89
C GLU A 71 11.25 -12.53 -3.71
N ARG A 72 11.03 -11.80 -4.79
CA ARG A 72 10.38 -10.51 -4.72
C ARG A 72 8.87 -10.65 -4.61
N LEU A 73 8.28 -9.78 -3.82
CA LEU A 73 6.84 -9.64 -3.74
C LEU A 73 6.36 -8.63 -4.78
N THR A 74 5.17 -8.89 -5.33
CA THR A 74 4.51 -8.02 -6.30
C THR A 74 3.15 -7.64 -5.77
N VAL A 75 2.81 -6.35 -5.86
CA VAL A 75 1.50 -5.81 -5.53
C VAL A 75 0.80 -5.40 -6.80
N LEU A 76 -0.39 -5.96 -7.02
CA LEU A 76 -1.30 -5.55 -8.07
C LEU A 76 -2.33 -4.61 -7.44
N TYR A 77 -2.30 -3.35 -7.84
CA TYR A 77 -3.19 -2.30 -7.35
C TYR A 77 -4.27 -2.00 -8.37
N HIS A 78 -5.51 -1.86 -7.90
CA HIS A 78 -6.56 -1.24 -8.71
C HIS A 78 -7.53 -0.46 -7.82
N ASP A 79 -8.22 0.50 -8.42
CA ASP A 79 -9.19 1.33 -7.71
C ASP A 79 -10.48 1.55 -8.50
N ASP A 80 -11.45 2.22 -7.89
CA ASP A 80 -12.78 2.43 -8.47
C ASP A 80 -12.81 3.39 -9.68
N ARG A 81 -11.68 4.05 -10.00
CA ARG A 81 -11.52 4.82 -11.24
C ARG A 81 -11.14 3.94 -12.44
N GLY A 82 -10.89 2.65 -12.22
CA GLY A 82 -10.35 1.74 -13.23
C GLY A 82 -8.84 1.86 -13.41
N VAL A 83 -8.15 2.45 -12.46
CA VAL A 83 -6.67 2.57 -12.48
C VAL A 83 -6.05 1.27 -12.00
N CYS A 84 -5.09 0.76 -12.76
CA CYS A 84 -4.28 -0.40 -12.43
C CYS A 84 -2.82 0.00 -12.32
N ARG A 85 -2.12 -0.50 -11.29
CA ARG A 85 -0.69 -0.27 -11.10
C ARG A 85 -0.01 -1.52 -10.58
N VAL A 86 1.27 -1.68 -10.90
CA VAL A 86 2.10 -2.78 -10.40
C VAL A 86 3.25 -2.20 -9.58
N PHE A 87 3.42 -2.72 -8.37
CA PHE A 87 4.52 -2.34 -7.49
C PHE A 87 5.38 -3.54 -7.17
N GLY A 88 6.70 -3.33 -7.08
CA GLY A 88 7.58 -4.25 -6.36
C GLY A 88 7.50 -3.96 -4.86
N MET A 89 7.46 -4.98 -4.04
CA MET A 89 7.34 -4.83 -2.60
C MET A 89 8.46 -5.54 -1.87
N THR A 90 8.95 -4.92 -0.80
CA THR A 90 9.83 -5.58 0.18
C THR A 90 9.27 -5.38 1.57
N LEU A 91 9.49 -6.38 2.42
CA LEU A 91 9.21 -6.30 3.84
C LEU A 91 10.45 -6.81 4.56
N ASP A 92 11.23 -5.90 5.11
CA ASP A 92 12.48 -6.17 5.79
C ASP A 92 12.37 -5.72 7.24
N GLY A 93 12.22 -6.70 8.14
CA GLY A 93 11.93 -6.43 9.54
C GLY A 93 10.62 -5.66 9.70
N ASP A 94 10.70 -4.43 10.17
CA ASP A 94 9.55 -3.54 10.38
C ASP A 94 9.36 -2.52 9.25
N GLU A 95 10.21 -2.56 8.21
CA GLU A 95 10.12 -1.62 7.10
C GLU A 95 9.44 -2.26 5.88
N TRP A 96 8.35 -1.65 5.47
CA TRP A 96 7.57 -2.05 4.29
C TRP A 96 7.77 -1.03 3.19
N THR A 97 8.29 -1.47 2.05
CA THR A 97 8.49 -0.61 0.88
C THR A 97 7.72 -1.13 -0.33
N MET A 98 7.18 -0.21 -1.12
CA MET A 98 6.64 -0.53 -2.44
C MET A 98 7.17 0.50 -3.44
N LEU A 99 7.53 0.02 -4.63
CA LEU A 99 8.10 0.87 -5.67
C LEU A 99 7.45 0.56 -7.02
N ARG A 100 6.98 1.61 -7.68
CA ARG A 100 6.51 1.60 -9.05
C ARG A 100 7.50 2.41 -9.91
N GLN A 101 7.95 1.83 -11.01
CA GLN A 101 8.94 2.43 -11.91
C GLN A 101 8.46 2.45 -13.37
N ASP A 102 7.18 2.70 -13.61
CA ASP A 102 6.63 2.81 -14.96
C ASP A 102 6.98 4.15 -15.61
N PRO A 103 7.06 4.21 -16.94
CA PRO A 103 7.53 5.41 -17.65
C PRO A 103 6.71 6.67 -17.41
N ASP A 104 5.42 6.55 -17.09
CA ASP A 104 4.53 7.69 -16.88
C ASP A 104 4.80 8.42 -15.57
N PHE A 105 5.06 7.69 -14.49
CA PHE A 105 5.57 8.24 -13.24
C PHE A 105 6.04 7.13 -12.31
N HIS A 106 6.96 7.49 -11.42
CA HIS A 106 7.41 6.60 -10.34
C HIS A 106 6.65 6.93 -9.05
N GLN A 107 6.37 5.92 -8.25
CA GLN A 107 5.74 6.08 -6.96
C GLN A 107 6.43 5.18 -5.93
N ARG A 108 6.63 5.72 -4.72
CA ARG A 108 7.33 5.02 -3.65
C ARG A 108 6.52 5.13 -2.37
N PHE A 109 6.30 3.99 -1.74
CA PHE A 109 5.66 3.87 -0.43
C PHE A 109 6.70 3.32 0.54
N VAL A 110 6.84 3.96 1.69
CA VAL A 110 7.70 3.48 2.79
C VAL A 110 6.90 3.52 4.07
N GLY A 111 6.71 2.36 4.69
CA GLY A 111 5.96 2.20 5.93
C GLY A 111 6.82 1.60 7.04
N LYS A 112 6.58 2.07 8.26
CA LYS A 112 7.16 1.54 9.48
C LYS A 112 6.07 0.78 10.23
N MET A 113 6.30 -0.50 10.50
CA MET A 113 5.32 -1.40 11.08
C MET A 113 5.61 -1.70 12.54
N SER A 114 4.55 -1.72 13.35
CA SER A 114 4.52 -2.38 14.64
C SER A 114 3.32 -3.33 14.67
N ALA A 115 3.09 -4.04 15.78
CA ALA A 115 1.99 -5.00 15.87
C ALA A 115 0.62 -4.38 15.56
N ASP A 116 0.39 -3.13 16.00
CA ASP A 116 -0.92 -2.49 15.97
C ASP A 116 -0.95 -1.22 15.12
N ARG A 117 0.18 -0.82 14.53
CA ARG A 117 0.28 0.45 13.81
C ARG A 117 1.26 0.39 12.66
N ILE A 118 0.89 1.02 11.55
CA ILE A 118 1.78 1.24 10.40
C ILE A 118 1.72 2.73 10.07
N GLU A 119 2.88 3.37 10.03
CA GLU A 119 3.00 4.75 9.59
C GLU A 119 3.74 4.76 8.25
N ALA A 120 3.11 5.29 7.21
CA ALA A 120 3.65 5.25 5.87
C ALA A 120 3.59 6.60 5.17
N ARG A 121 4.56 6.80 4.29
CA ARG A 121 4.65 7.95 3.40
C ARG A 121 4.72 7.46 1.96
N THR A 122 3.97 8.13 1.09
CA THR A 122 4.03 7.92 -0.36
C THR A 122 4.62 9.15 -1.02
N ASP A 123 5.58 8.95 -1.91
CA ASP A 123 6.20 9.97 -2.74
C ASP A 123 5.99 9.64 -4.22
N ALA A 124 5.95 10.66 -5.07
CA ALA A 124 5.83 10.52 -6.52
C ALA A 124 6.96 11.25 -7.24
N SER A 125 7.37 10.72 -8.39
CA SER A 125 8.36 11.33 -9.27
C SER A 125 7.87 11.31 -10.70
N GLU A 126 7.94 12.46 -11.38
CA GLU A 126 7.57 12.62 -12.79
C GLU A 126 8.79 12.67 -13.73
N ASP A 127 10.00 12.54 -13.19
CA ASP A 127 11.27 12.65 -13.91
C ASP A 127 12.16 11.40 -13.77
N ALA A 128 11.55 10.24 -13.72
CA ALA A 128 12.20 8.93 -13.61
C ALA A 128 13.05 8.77 -12.33
N GLY A 129 12.56 9.32 -11.23
CA GLY A 129 13.21 9.18 -9.93
C GLY A 129 14.33 10.17 -9.64
N LYS A 130 14.52 11.18 -10.49
CA LYS A 130 15.54 12.22 -10.26
C LYS A 130 15.12 13.15 -9.14
N THR A 131 13.85 13.56 -9.12
CA THR A 131 13.27 14.37 -8.04
C THR A 131 11.98 13.73 -7.56
N TRP A 132 11.72 13.84 -6.25
CA TRP A 132 10.56 13.27 -5.60
C TRP A 132 9.80 14.35 -4.85
N ARG A 133 8.47 14.25 -4.88
CA ARG A 133 7.58 15.08 -4.06
C ARG A 133 6.71 14.17 -3.20
N LYS A 134 6.32 14.67 -2.05
CA LYS A 134 5.36 13.95 -1.20
C LYS A 134 4.01 13.86 -1.91
N ASP A 135 3.44 12.67 -1.92
CA ASP A 135 2.09 12.41 -2.42
C ASP A 135 1.09 12.49 -1.26
N PHE A 136 1.29 11.69 -0.24
CA PHE A 136 0.48 11.71 0.99
C PHE A 136 1.13 10.90 2.11
N ASP A 137 0.63 11.10 3.34
CA ASP A 137 0.87 10.21 4.47
C ASP A 137 -0.36 9.31 4.69
N ILE A 138 -0.12 8.07 5.08
CA ILE A 138 -1.17 7.14 5.47
C ILE A 138 -0.78 6.39 6.73
N THR A 139 -1.71 6.28 7.67
CA THR A 139 -1.53 5.55 8.92
C THR A 139 -2.56 4.43 9.00
N PHE A 140 -2.12 3.25 9.39
CA PHE A 140 -2.98 2.10 9.66
C PHE A 140 -2.94 1.84 11.16
N VAL A 141 -4.09 1.77 11.81
CA VAL A 141 -4.21 1.40 13.22
C VAL A 141 -5.10 0.17 13.32
N ARG A 142 -4.60 -0.89 13.94
CA ARG A 142 -5.34 -2.15 14.06
C ARG A 142 -6.58 -1.96 14.92
N ARG A 143 -7.68 -2.51 14.47
CA ARG A 143 -8.93 -2.58 15.24
C ARG A 143 -8.88 -3.66 16.31
#